data_ab4cd3cdc3730d96ffb9472ba59b76dd
#
_entry.id   ab4cd3cdc3730d96ffb9472ba59b76dd
#
_cell.length_a   1.000
_cell.length_b   1.000
_cell.length_c   1.000
_cell.angle_alpha   90.00
_cell.angle_beta   90.00
_cell.angle_gamma   90.00
#
_symmetry.space_group_name_H-M   'P 1'
#
loop_
_entity.id
_entity.type
_entity.pdbx_description
1 polymer ?
#
loop_
_entity_poly.entity_id
_entity_poly.type
_entity_poly.pdbx_seq_one_letter_code
_entity_poly.pdbx_strand_id
1 'polypeptide(L)'
;KWEKYMTVDTTFAIDSTIFSDEFRHSMFVAYRVKDAIADRFMEKENKRPSVRLDNPQLMINVHIAQNQCTISLDSSGESLHKRGYRVAQTDAPLNEALAAGMLLMSGWEGKTDFVDPMCGSGTLLIEAALIALNIPPGIFRKEFAFEKWMDFDAELFDAVYNDDSVERPFEHKIYGSDISPLAIKIADKNVRSAGLNKYIELQVLPVQQLELPSPHCLMVTNPPYGERITSPDLFGLYAALGTVLKRKFAGSSAWVISSHEECLDKIGLKPSHKIPLLNSSLECLYCQYEIFEGKRNDYVAEKKKRYRN
;
A
#
# COMPACT_ATOMS: atom_id res chain seq x y z
N LYS A 1 -13.07 26.72 -18.84
CA LYS A 1 -14.56 26.80 -18.93
C LYS A 1 -15.13 25.87 -17.86
N TRP A 2 -15.35 26.43 -16.66
CA TRP A 2 -15.81 25.66 -15.49
C TRP A 2 -17.23 25.12 -15.66
N GLU A 3 -18.05 25.77 -16.46
CA GLU A 3 -19.42 25.38 -16.75
C GLU A 3 -19.56 23.98 -17.41
N LYS A 4 -18.42 23.39 -17.82
CA LYS A 4 -18.38 22.00 -18.27
C LYS A 4 -18.35 20.99 -17.14
N TYR A 5 -17.97 21.41 -15.94
CA TYR A 5 -17.69 20.55 -14.81
C TYR A 5 -18.57 20.82 -13.60
N MET A 6 -19.18 22.02 -13.54
CA MET A 6 -20.00 22.43 -12.39
C MET A 6 -21.01 23.51 -12.78
N THR A 7 -22.08 23.62 -12.02
CA THR A 7 -23.09 24.68 -12.08
C THR A 7 -22.95 25.63 -10.86
N VAL A 8 -23.75 26.70 -10.81
CA VAL A 8 -23.84 27.59 -9.64
C VAL A 8 -24.36 26.90 -8.36
N ASP A 9 -25.05 25.78 -8.52
CA ASP A 9 -25.59 25.01 -7.39
C ASP A 9 -24.63 23.90 -6.94
N THR A 10 -23.54 23.65 -7.68
CA THR A 10 -22.50 22.69 -7.33
C THR A 10 -21.64 23.20 -6.18
N THR A 11 -21.51 22.40 -5.12
CA THR A 11 -20.56 22.70 -4.06
C THR A 11 -19.15 22.26 -4.45
N PHE A 12 -18.15 23.10 -4.20
CA PHE A 12 -16.78 22.78 -4.53
C PHE A 12 -15.80 23.14 -3.42
N ALA A 13 -14.63 22.53 -3.46
CA ALA A 13 -13.49 22.90 -2.63
C ALA A 13 -12.20 22.86 -3.44
N ILE A 14 -11.16 23.53 -2.92
CA ILE A 14 -9.85 23.56 -3.54
C ILE A 14 -8.82 23.14 -2.53
N ASP A 15 -8.02 22.17 -2.90
CA ASP A 15 -6.78 21.82 -2.23
C ASP A 15 -5.57 22.29 -3.07
N SER A 16 -4.50 22.73 -2.41
CA SER A 16 -3.33 23.20 -3.12
C SER A 16 -2.02 22.75 -2.48
N THR A 17 -1.14 22.25 -3.32
CA THR A 17 0.22 21.81 -2.97
C THR A 17 1.22 22.64 -3.76
N ILE A 18 2.22 23.21 -3.08
CA ILE A 18 3.16 24.15 -3.67
C ILE A 18 4.60 23.73 -3.37
N PHE A 19 5.39 23.63 -4.44
CA PHE A 19 6.84 23.46 -4.43
C PHE A 19 7.46 24.57 -5.31
N SER A 20 7.53 25.80 -4.78
CA SER A 20 7.99 26.97 -5.54
C SER A 20 8.71 27.97 -4.65
N ASP A 21 9.69 28.64 -5.21
CA ASP A 21 10.39 29.74 -4.55
C ASP A 21 9.55 31.03 -4.55
N GLU A 22 8.67 31.20 -5.54
CA GLU A 22 7.81 32.39 -5.70
C GLU A 22 6.51 32.29 -4.92
N PHE A 23 5.87 31.10 -4.93
CA PHE A 23 4.61 30.85 -4.23
C PHE A 23 4.89 30.12 -2.92
N ARG A 24 4.62 30.77 -1.78
CA ARG A 24 4.95 30.21 -0.45
C ARG A 24 3.73 29.81 0.40
N HIS A 25 2.52 30.24 0.00
CA HIS A 25 1.32 30.06 0.79
C HIS A 25 0.25 29.30 0.01
N SER A 26 0.11 28.00 0.29
CA SER A 26 -0.88 27.13 -0.38
C SER A 26 -2.31 27.68 -0.22
N MET A 27 -2.72 28.07 0.97
CA MET A 27 -4.06 28.62 1.20
C MET A 27 -4.35 29.87 0.37
N PHE A 28 -3.35 30.74 0.17
CA PHE A 28 -3.52 31.93 -0.67
C PHE A 28 -3.81 31.52 -2.13
N VAL A 29 -3.10 30.54 -2.66
CA VAL A 29 -3.33 30.01 -4.02
C VAL A 29 -4.72 29.40 -4.14
N ALA A 30 -5.12 28.57 -3.14
CA ALA A 30 -6.47 28.01 -3.11
C ALA A 30 -7.56 29.09 -3.13
N TYR A 31 -7.40 30.15 -2.33
CA TYR A 31 -8.35 31.27 -2.31
C TYR A 31 -8.39 32.02 -3.65
N ARG A 32 -7.24 32.30 -4.28
CA ARG A 32 -7.19 32.96 -5.59
C ARG A 32 -7.90 32.16 -6.68
N VAL A 33 -7.70 30.83 -6.72
CA VAL A 33 -8.38 29.97 -7.68
C VAL A 33 -9.89 29.89 -7.36
N LYS A 34 -10.25 29.77 -6.11
CA LYS A 34 -11.67 29.84 -5.67
C LYS A 34 -12.33 31.14 -6.12
N ASP A 35 -11.70 32.29 -5.87
CA ASP A 35 -12.25 33.59 -6.26
C ASP A 35 -12.40 33.70 -7.78
N ALA A 36 -11.40 33.27 -8.56
CA ALA A 36 -11.47 33.27 -10.01
C ALA A 36 -12.63 32.42 -10.56
N ILE A 37 -12.92 31.26 -9.93
CA ILE A 37 -14.07 30.43 -10.30
C ILE A 37 -15.38 31.14 -9.93
N ALA A 38 -15.48 31.63 -8.70
CA ALA A 38 -16.69 32.31 -8.23
C ALA A 38 -17.02 33.58 -9.02
N ASP A 39 -16.01 34.38 -9.34
CA ASP A 39 -16.18 35.61 -10.14
C ASP A 39 -16.62 35.30 -11.58
N ARG A 40 -16.11 34.23 -12.18
CA ARG A 40 -16.56 33.79 -13.50
C ARG A 40 -18.04 33.43 -13.53
N PHE A 41 -18.56 32.74 -12.52
CA PHE A 41 -19.98 32.42 -12.41
C PHE A 41 -20.80 33.67 -12.09
N MET A 42 -20.28 34.57 -11.25
CA MET A 42 -20.93 35.86 -11.00
C MET A 42 -21.10 36.70 -12.25
N GLU A 43 -20.06 36.76 -13.11
CA GLU A 43 -20.13 37.47 -14.40
C GLU A 43 -21.14 36.88 -15.36
N LYS A 44 -21.29 35.56 -15.40
CA LYS A 44 -22.13 34.86 -16.36
C LYS A 44 -23.57 34.66 -15.91
N GLU A 45 -23.76 34.32 -14.65
CA GLU A 45 -25.03 33.85 -14.10
C GLU A 45 -25.54 34.71 -12.94
N ASN A 46 -24.78 35.76 -12.59
CA ASN A 46 -25.07 36.66 -11.47
C ASN A 46 -25.26 35.91 -10.13
N LYS A 47 -24.59 34.75 -9.99
CA LYS A 47 -24.63 33.90 -8.79
C LYS A 47 -23.26 33.26 -8.59
N ARG A 48 -22.89 33.05 -7.30
CA ARG A 48 -21.64 32.37 -6.94
C ARG A 48 -21.91 30.94 -6.46
N PRO A 49 -21.16 29.93 -6.93
CA PRO A 49 -21.25 28.59 -6.39
C PRO A 49 -20.72 28.55 -4.96
N SER A 50 -21.25 27.64 -4.16
CA SER A 50 -20.92 27.52 -2.73
C SER A 50 -19.64 26.70 -2.52
N VAL A 51 -18.79 27.18 -1.61
CA VAL A 51 -17.63 26.40 -1.13
C VAL A 51 -18.04 25.51 0.03
N ARG A 52 -17.68 24.24 -0.05
CA ARG A 52 -17.89 23.25 1.02
C ARG A 52 -16.63 22.42 1.20
N LEU A 53 -15.99 22.54 2.36
CA LEU A 53 -14.73 21.83 2.64
C LEU A 53 -14.93 20.36 2.98
N ASP A 54 -16.06 20.05 3.60
CA ASP A 54 -16.44 18.70 3.96
C ASP A 54 -17.31 18.09 2.86
N ASN A 55 -16.82 17.04 2.23
CA ASN A 55 -17.50 16.28 1.20
C ASN A 55 -18.11 17.12 0.06
N PRO A 56 -17.32 17.97 -0.66
CA PRO A 56 -17.82 18.76 -1.78
C PRO A 56 -18.23 17.85 -2.95
N GLN A 57 -19.09 18.38 -3.84
CA GLN A 57 -19.42 17.68 -5.07
C GLN A 57 -18.27 17.70 -6.07
N LEU A 58 -17.46 18.76 -6.05
CA LEU A 58 -16.28 18.89 -6.91
C LEU A 58 -15.05 19.31 -6.08
N MET A 59 -14.07 18.43 -5.95
CA MET A 59 -12.77 18.74 -5.38
C MET A 59 -11.79 19.10 -6.50
N ILE A 60 -11.17 20.26 -6.39
CA ILE A 60 -10.18 20.77 -7.34
C ILE A 60 -8.83 20.77 -6.65
N ASN A 61 -7.85 20.14 -7.27
CA ASN A 61 -6.47 20.16 -6.80
C ASN A 61 -5.64 21.13 -7.65
N VAL A 62 -4.86 21.98 -6.99
CA VAL A 62 -3.91 22.93 -7.61
C VAL A 62 -2.52 22.56 -7.17
N HIS A 63 -1.71 22.11 -8.10
CA HIS A 63 -0.31 21.77 -7.87
C HIS A 63 0.60 22.76 -8.57
N ILE A 64 1.45 23.44 -7.82
CA ILE A 64 2.48 24.34 -8.35
C ILE A 64 3.85 23.75 -8.09
N ALA A 65 4.59 23.47 -9.18
CA ALA A 65 5.98 23.06 -9.14
C ALA A 65 6.82 24.11 -9.85
N GLN A 66 7.60 24.85 -9.09
CA GLN A 66 8.33 26.03 -9.56
C GLN A 66 7.38 27.01 -10.28
N ASN A 67 7.49 27.17 -11.60
CA ASN A 67 6.67 28.09 -12.41
C ASN A 67 5.55 27.36 -13.19
N GLN A 68 5.36 26.06 -12.92
CA GLN A 68 4.34 25.25 -13.58
C GLN A 68 3.15 25.04 -12.64
N CYS A 69 1.95 25.44 -13.10
CA CYS A 69 0.70 25.24 -12.38
C CYS A 69 -0.13 24.18 -13.09
N THR A 70 -0.51 23.14 -12.35
CA THR A 70 -1.43 22.10 -12.80
C THR A 70 -2.72 22.18 -12.00
N ILE A 71 -3.85 22.25 -12.69
CA ILE A 71 -5.18 22.20 -12.08
C ILE A 71 -5.83 20.89 -12.50
N SER A 72 -6.29 20.11 -11.55
CA SER A 72 -6.94 18.80 -11.78
C SER A 72 -8.19 18.65 -10.93
N LEU A 73 -9.10 17.80 -11.40
CA LEU A 73 -10.24 17.36 -10.62
C LEU A 73 -9.84 16.11 -9.84
N ASP A 74 -10.17 16.06 -8.56
CA ASP A 74 -9.96 14.86 -7.75
C ASP A 74 -11.10 13.88 -7.99
N SER A 75 -10.80 12.79 -8.67
CA SER A 75 -11.74 11.71 -8.97
C SER A 75 -11.88 10.71 -7.82
N SER A 76 -10.91 10.64 -6.93
CA SER A 76 -10.88 9.65 -5.87
C SER A 76 -11.62 10.07 -4.59
N GLY A 77 -11.52 11.34 -4.22
CA GLY A 77 -11.99 11.87 -2.94
C GLY A 77 -11.06 11.47 -1.80
N GLU A 78 -11.48 10.53 -0.97
CA GLU A 78 -10.57 9.99 0.05
C GLU A 78 -9.37 9.32 -0.61
N SER A 79 -8.18 9.48 -0.01
CA SER A 79 -6.93 8.94 -0.58
C SER A 79 -7.03 7.42 -0.87
N LEU A 80 -6.55 7.00 -2.06
CA LEU A 80 -6.72 5.63 -2.56
C LEU A 80 -6.02 4.56 -1.72
N HIS A 81 -5.04 4.91 -0.89
CA HIS A 81 -4.46 3.93 0.05
C HIS A 81 -5.48 3.46 1.09
N LYS A 82 -6.44 4.29 1.45
CA LYS A 82 -7.56 3.90 2.31
C LYS A 82 -8.54 3.04 1.53
N ARG A 83 -8.25 1.73 1.48
CA ARG A 83 -9.02 0.77 0.70
C ARG A 83 -10.47 0.61 1.19
N GLY A 84 -10.69 0.73 2.50
CA GLY A 84 -11.99 0.54 3.14
C GLY A 84 -12.09 -0.73 4.00
N TYR A 85 -11.25 -1.73 3.78
CA TYR A 85 -11.27 -2.98 4.54
C TYR A 85 -10.72 -2.87 5.97
N ARG A 86 -9.92 -1.85 6.28
CA ARG A 86 -9.31 -1.68 7.59
C ARG A 86 -10.31 -1.16 8.61
N VAL A 87 -10.81 -2.04 9.47
CA VAL A 87 -11.76 -1.73 10.57
C VAL A 87 -11.08 -1.65 11.93
N ALA A 88 -9.83 -2.12 12.04
CA ALA A 88 -8.99 -2.01 13.23
C ALA A 88 -7.53 -1.87 12.84
N GLN A 89 -6.72 -1.25 13.69
CA GLN A 89 -5.30 -1.03 13.41
C GLN A 89 -4.43 -1.18 14.65
N THR A 90 -3.17 -1.54 14.44
CA THR A 90 -2.07 -1.41 15.41
C THR A 90 -1.56 0.03 15.44
N ASP A 91 -0.65 0.36 16.33
CA ASP A 91 -0.12 1.73 16.51
C ASP A 91 0.57 2.29 15.26
N ALA A 92 1.15 1.45 14.40
CA ALA A 92 1.88 1.85 13.19
C ALA A 92 1.61 0.89 12.04
N PRO A 93 0.39 0.90 11.47
CA PRO A 93 0.06 0.02 10.35
C PRO A 93 0.80 0.46 9.10
N LEU A 94 1.23 -0.51 8.29
CA LEU A 94 1.79 -0.26 6.97
C LEU A 94 0.72 0.37 6.07
N ASN A 95 1.13 1.34 5.25
CA ASN A 95 0.26 1.94 4.24
C ASN A 95 -0.08 0.90 3.17
N GLU A 96 -1.35 0.81 2.78
CA GLU A 96 -1.86 -0.22 1.86
C GLU A 96 -1.24 -0.11 0.45
N ALA A 97 -1.08 1.12 -0.06
CA ALA A 97 -0.43 1.32 -1.37
C ALA A 97 1.06 0.96 -1.34
N LEU A 98 1.75 1.24 -0.22
CA LEU A 98 3.13 0.81 -0.03
C LEU A 98 3.22 -0.72 0.04
N ALA A 99 2.32 -1.37 0.79
CA ALA A 99 2.26 -2.83 0.88
C ALA A 99 2.05 -3.48 -0.50
N ALA A 100 1.09 -3.00 -1.28
CA ALA A 100 0.86 -3.46 -2.65
C ALA A 100 2.10 -3.25 -3.54
N GLY A 101 2.75 -2.08 -3.46
CA GLY A 101 3.98 -1.79 -4.19
C GLY A 101 5.13 -2.73 -3.82
N MET A 102 5.31 -3.03 -2.53
CA MET A 102 6.30 -3.99 -2.05
C MET A 102 6.05 -5.40 -2.60
N LEU A 103 4.80 -5.85 -2.61
CA LEU A 103 4.41 -7.15 -3.16
C LEU A 103 4.68 -7.22 -4.67
N LEU A 104 4.30 -6.21 -5.44
CA LEU A 104 4.59 -6.16 -6.87
C LEU A 104 6.09 -6.14 -7.16
N MET A 105 6.88 -5.36 -6.41
CA MET A 105 8.34 -5.34 -6.52
C MET A 105 8.99 -6.66 -6.12
N SER A 106 8.38 -7.44 -5.22
CA SER A 106 8.85 -8.78 -4.86
C SER A 106 8.57 -9.85 -5.93
N GLY A 107 7.83 -9.51 -6.99
CA GLY A 107 7.39 -10.43 -8.03
C GLY A 107 6.22 -11.32 -7.60
N TRP A 108 5.43 -10.91 -6.60
CA TRP A 108 4.25 -11.65 -6.16
C TRP A 108 3.16 -11.66 -7.22
N GLU A 109 2.71 -12.85 -7.59
CA GLU A 109 1.66 -13.08 -8.59
C GLU A 109 0.61 -14.12 -8.13
N GLY A 110 0.70 -14.61 -6.88
CA GLY A 110 -0.19 -15.66 -6.38
C GLY A 110 0.13 -17.06 -6.90
N LYS A 111 1.37 -17.33 -7.29
CA LYS A 111 1.80 -18.63 -7.86
C LYS A 111 2.41 -19.57 -6.83
N THR A 112 2.51 -19.16 -5.59
CA THR A 112 3.09 -19.93 -4.47
C THR A 112 2.34 -19.58 -3.19
N ASP A 113 2.66 -20.25 -2.09
CA ASP A 113 2.26 -19.78 -0.79
C ASP A 113 2.98 -18.48 -0.39
N PHE A 114 2.33 -17.68 0.42
CA PHE A 114 2.84 -16.42 0.93
C PHE A 114 2.94 -16.44 2.46
N VAL A 115 3.98 -15.81 3.00
CA VAL A 115 4.22 -15.78 4.45
C VAL A 115 4.56 -14.38 4.93
N ASP A 116 3.88 -13.89 5.96
CA ASP A 116 4.28 -12.72 6.75
C ASP A 116 4.35 -13.09 8.25
N PRO A 117 5.56 -13.29 8.80
CA PRO A 117 5.74 -13.75 10.17
C PRO A 117 5.61 -12.65 11.24
N MET A 118 5.38 -11.41 10.86
CA MET A 118 5.18 -10.25 11.75
C MET A 118 4.08 -9.36 11.17
N CYS A 119 2.91 -9.96 10.96
CA CYS A 119 1.85 -9.42 10.10
C CYS A 119 1.12 -8.20 10.68
N GLY A 120 1.27 -7.92 11.97
CA GLY A 120 0.62 -6.77 12.60
C GLY A 120 -0.90 -6.74 12.35
N SER A 121 -1.38 -5.71 11.66
CA SER A 121 -2.80 -5.56 11.30
C SER A 121 -3.23 -6.32 10.03
N GLY A 122 -2.35 -7.11 9.42
CA GLY A 122 -2.64 -7.97 8.26
C GLY A 122 -2.60 -7.27 6.90
N THR A 123 -2.01 -6.08 6.80
CA THR A 123 -2.02 -5.30 5.55
C THR A 123 -1.35 -6.04 4.38
N LEU A 124 -0.13 -6.57 4.57
CA LEU A 124 0.56 -7.35 3.54
C LEU A 124 -0.22 -8.60 3.13
N LEU A 125 -0.87 -9.27 4.09
CA LEU A 125 -1.66 -10.47 3.81
C LEU A 125 -2.88 -10.16 2.92
N ILE A 126 -3.60 -9.07 3.24
CA ILE A 126 -4.79 -8.67 2.49
C ILE A 126 -4.41 -8.19 1.09
N GLU A 127 -3.42 -7.31 0.96
CA GLU A 127 -2.96 -6.84 -0.35
C GLU A 127 -2.37 -8.00 -1.19
N ALA A 128 -1.71 -8.99 -0.56
CA ALA A 128 -1.24 -10.20 -1.25
C ALA A 128 -2.42 -11.03 -1.80
N ALA A 129 -3.49 -11.19 -1.04
CA ALA A 129 -4.69 -11.89 -1.49
C ALA A 129 -5.38 -11.15 -2.65
N LEU A 130 -5.53 -9.83 -2.55
CA LEU A 130 -6.12 -9.01 -3.62
C LEU A 130 -5.34 -9.14 -4.94
N ILE A 131 -4.00 -9.08 -4.88
CA ILE A 131 -3.14 -9.26 -6.05
C ILE A 131 -3.27 -10.69 -6.61
N ALA A 132 -3.22 -11.71 -5.75
CA ALA A 132 -3.32 -13.11 -6.17
C ALA A 132 -4.65 -13.41 -6.87
N LEU A 133 -5.75 -12.92 -6.31
CA LEU A 133 -7.10 -13.07 -6.84
C LEU A 133 -7.42 -12.11 -8.00
N ASN A 134 -6.57 -11.13 -8.25
CA ASN A 134 -6.80 -10.03 -9.18
C ASN A 134 -8.07 -9.21 -8.87
N ILE A 135 -8.33 -9.01 -7.58
CA ILE A 135 -9.47 -8.21 -7.10
C ILE A 135 -9.06 -6.73 -7.07
N PRO A 136 -9.82 -5.83 -7.68
CA PRO A 136 -9.55 -4.40 -7.65
C PRO A 136 -9.53 -3.85 -6.21
N PRO A 137 -8.47 -3.14 -5.77
CA PRO A 137 -8.36 -2.71 -4.38
C PRO A 137 -9.36 -1.61 -3.98
N GLY A 138 -10.08 -1.04 -4.95
CA GLY A 138 -11.13 -0.04 -4.73
C GLY A 138 -12.49 -0.61 -4.31
N ILE A 139 -12.71 -1.92 -4.41
CA ILE A 139 -14.01 -2.57 -4.18
C ILE A 139 -14.58 -2.38 -2.75
N PHE A 140 -13.72 -2.07 -1.77
CA PHE A 140 -14.15 -1.84 -0.38
C PHE A 140 -14.47 -0.37 -0.10
N ARG A 141 -14.30 0.52 -1.07
CA ARG A 141 -14.58 1.94 -0.90
C ARG A 141 -16.09 2.19 -0.92
N LYS A 142 -16.52 3.13 -0.09
CA LYS A 142 -17.95 3.50 0.00
C LYS A 142 -18.38 4.36 -1.18
N GLU A 143 -17.50 5.23 -1.66
CA GLU A 143 -17.76 6.16 -2.76
C GLU A 143 -16.45 6.64 -3.37
N PHE A 144 -16.53 7.12 -4.60
CA PHE A 144 -15.50 7.90 -5.27
C PHE A 144 -16.02 9.32 -5.52
N ALA A 145 -15.14 10.32 -5.58
CA ALA A 145 -15.56 11.70 -5.80
C ALA A 145 -16.21 11.89 -7.18
N PHE A 146 -15.77 11.15 -8.20
CA PHE A 146 -16.33 11.25 -9.55
C PHE A 146 -17.80 10.83 -9.65
N GLU A 147 -18.33 10.06 -8.69
CA GLU A 147 -19.75 9.68 -8.66
C GLU A 147 -20.68 10.89 -8.47
N LYS A 148 -20.14 12.04 -8.04
CA LYS A 148 -20.87 13.31 -7.88
C LYS A 148 -20.72 14.25 -9.08
N TRP A 149 -19.97 13.86 -10.10
CA TRP A 149 -19.74 14.71 -11.27
C TRP A 149 -20.97 14.76 -12.18
N MET A 150 -21.10 15.86 -12.92
CA MET A 150 -22.25 16.11 -13.79
C MET A 150 -22.41 15.08 -14.92
N ASP A 151 -21.32 14.50 -15.37
CA ASP A 151 -21.22 13.51 -16.45
C ASP A 151 -21.07 12.07 -15.92
N PHE A 152 -21.34 11.83 -14.65
CA PHE A 152 -21.29 10.49 -14.07
C PHE A 152 -22.35 9.58 -14.70
N ASP A 153 -21.90 8.47 -15.25
CA ASP A 153 -22.72 7.41 -15.81
C ASP A 153 -22.81 6.25 -14.80
N ALA A 154 -23.94 6.20 -14.09
CA ALA A 154 -24.17 5.20 -13.05
C ALA A 154 -24.28 3.76 -13.62
N GLU A 155 -24.86 3.58 -14.82
CA GLU A 155 -25.03 2.27 -15.45
C GLU A 155 -23.67 1.72 -15.90
N LEU A 156 -22.84 2.56 -16.51
CA LEU A 156 -21.47 2.20 -16.88
C LEU A 156 -20.60 1.90 -15.63
N PHE A 157 -20.73 2.73 -14.59
CA PHE A 157 -19.99 2.51 -13.34
C PHE A 157 -20.37 1.18 -12.71
N ASP A 158 -21.67 0.89 -12.60
CA ASP A 158 -22.17 -0.38 -12.02
C ASP A 158 -21.68 -1.59 -12.81
N ALA A 159 -21.71 -1.51 -14.15
CA ALA A 159 -21.20 -2.55 -15.01
C ALA A 159 -19.71 -2.83 -14.83
N VAL A 160 -18.88 -1.77 -14.67
CA VAL A 160 -17.43 -1.90 -14.44
C VAL A 160 -17.11 -2.31 -13.01
N TYR A 161 -17.84 -1.77 -12.03
CA TYR A 161 -17.60 -2.03 -10.62
C TYR A 161 -17.91 -3.48 -10.22
N ASN A 162 -18.95 -4.06 -10.82
CA ASN A 162 -19.38 -5.44 -10.55
C ASN A 162 -18.80 -6.47 -11.55
N ASP A 163 -17.87 -6.05 -12.42
CA ASP A 163 -17.20 -6.98 -13.35
C ASP A 163 -16.13 -7.80 -12.63
N ASP A 164 -16.42 -9.05 -12.35
CA ASP A 164 -15.53 -10.04 -11.76
C ASP A 164 -14.82 -10.93 -12.80
N SER A 165 -15.03 -10.69 -14.10
CA SER A 165 -14.52 -11.52 -15.20
C SER A 165 -12.99 -11.65 -15.24
N VAL A 166 -12.28 -10.71 -14.61
CA VAL A 166 -10.81 -10.69 -14.53
C VAL A 166 -10.28 -11.34 -13.26
N GLU A 167 -11.13 -11.73 -12.32
CA GLU A 167 -10.71 -12.44 -11.10
C GLU A 167 -10.08 -13.80 -11.45
N ARG A 168 -9.13 -14.21 -10.61
CA ARG A 168 -8.38 -15.44 -10.82
C ARG A 168 -8.56 -16.41 -9.65
N PRO A 169 -8.62 -17.72 -9.90
CA PRO A 169 -8.53 -18.69 -8.83
C PRO A 169 -7.16 -18.61 -8.14
N PHE A 170 -7.16 -18.74 -6.82
CA PHE A 170 -5.95 -18.83 -6.01
C PHE A 170 -5.95 -20.16 -5.25
N GLU A 171 -5.05 -21.05 -5.66
CA GLU A 171 -4.97 -22.44 -5.15
C GLU A 171 -3.98 -22.60 -3.99
N HIS A 172 -3.24 -21.54 -3.66
CA HIS A 172 -2.28 -21.47 -2.56
C HIS A 172 -2.90 -20.84 -1.31
N LYS A 173 -2.08 -20.67 -0.29
CA LYS A 173 -2.47 -20.06 0.98
C LYS A 173 -1.57 -18.91 1.35
N ILE A 174 -2.10 -18.02 2.14
CA ILE A 174 -1.40 -16.87 2.73
C ILE A 174 -1.37 -17.07 4.24
N TYR A 175 -0.17 -17.14 4.79
CA TYR A 175 0.07 -17.39 6.20
C TYR A 175 0.56 -16.12 6.89
N GLY A 176 -0.19 -15.68 7.90
CA GLY A 176 0.17 -14.56 8.75
C GLY A 176 0.42 -15.00 10.18
N SER A 177 1.52 -14.58 10.77
CA SER A 177 1.73 -14.76 12.19
C SER A 177 2.26 -13.49 12.86
N ASP A 178 2.04 -13.39 14.14
CA ASP A 178 2.56 -12.33 14.99
C ASP A 178 2.71 -12.88 16.42
N ILE A 179 3.68 -12.39 17.17
CA ILE A 179 3.85 -12.75 18.56
C ILE A 179 2.72 -12.20 19.45
N SER A 180 2.07 -11.11 19.01
CA SER A 180 1.00 -10.42 19.73
C SER A 180 -0.36 -11.03 19.44
N PRO A 181 -1.05 -11.61 20.43
CA PRO A 181 -2.44 -12.06 20.25
C PRO A 181 -3.40 -10.92 19.86
N LEU A 182 -3.10 -9.69 20.30
CA LEU A 182 -3.88 -8.50 19.93
C LEU A 182 -3.72 -8.17 18.45
N ALA A 183 -2.48 -8.23 17.92
CA ALA A 183 -2.22 -8.01 16.50
C ALA A 183 -2.97 -9.03 15.62
N ILE A 184 -2.91 -10.30 15.98
CA ILE A 184 -3.67 -11.36 15.28
C ILE A 184 -5.18 -11.13 15.32
N LYS A 185 -5.73 -10.70 16.47
CA LYS A 185 -7.15 -10.36 16.58
C LYS A 185 -7.54 -9.16 15.72
N ILE A 186 -6.67 -8.18 15.57
CA ILE A 186 -6.85 -7.04 14.68
C ILE A 186 -6.78 -7.50 13.21
N ALA A 187 -5.78 -8.29 12.85
CA ALA A 187 -5.64 -8.86 11.51
C ALA A 187 -6.87 -9.69 11.12
N ASP A 188 -7.39 -10.56 12.00
CA ASP A 188 -8.60 -11.36 11.74
C ASP A 188 -9.81 -10.48 11.43
N LYS A 189 -10.01 -9.39 12.17
CA LYS A 189 -11.09 -8.43 11.89
C LYS A 189 -10.97 -7.81 10.50
N ASN A 190 -9.78 -7.39 10.12
CA ASN A 190 -9.53 -6.77 8.81
C ASN A 190 -9.67 -7.79 7.68
N VAL A 191 -9.14 -9.00 7.84
CA VAL A 191 -9.28 -10.11 6.88
C VAL A 191 -10.74 -10.47 6.65
N ARG A 192 -11.54 -10.56 7.72
CA ARG A 192 -12.99 -10.80 7.62
C ARG A 192 -13.74 -9.66 6.97
N SER A 193 -13.36 -8.41 7.28
CA SER A 193 -13.93 -7.22 6.65
C SER A 193 -13.67 -7.20 5.14
N ALA A 194 -12.53 -7.73 4.71
CA ALA A 194 -12.18 -7.90 3.30
C ALA A 194 -12.79 -9.16 2.66
N GLY A 195 -13.47 -10.04 3.41
CA GLY A 195 -14.00 -11.31 2.89
C GLY A 195 -12.94 -12.35 2.50
N LEU A 196 -11.70 -12.21 2.97
CA LEU A 196 -10.54 -13.00 2.53
C LEU A 196 -10.16 -14.15 3.49
N ASN A 197 -10.99 -14.43 4.49
CA ASN A 197 -10.73 -15.47 5.51
C ASN A 197 -10.61 -16.90 4.96
N LYS A 198 -11.06 -17.16 3.73
CA LYS A 198 -10.87 -18.45 3.03
C LYS A 198 -9.41 -18.65 2.59
N TYR A 199 -8.69 -17.59 2.30
CA TYR A 199 -7.36 -17.61 1.69
C TYR A 199 -6.23 -17.33 2.68
N ILE A 200 -6.55 -16.70 3.83
CA ILE A 200 -5.57 -16.22 4.82
C ILE A 200 -5.73 -17.00 6.11
N GLU A 201 -4.64 -17.61 6.56
CA GLU A 201 -4.53 -18.31 7.83
C GLU A 201 -3.70 -17.49 8.82
N LEU A 202 -4.23 -17.28 10.04
CA LEU A 202 -3.62 -16.45 11.07
C LEU A 202 -3.25 -17.27 12.30
N GLN A 203 -2.06 -17.05 12.84
CA GLN A 203 -1.58 -17.75 14.02
C GLN A 203 -0.82 -16.81 14.97
N VAL A 204 -1.04 -16.97 16.28
CA VAL A 204 -0.14 -16.35 17.29
C VAL A 204 1.10 -17.23 17.38
N LEU A 205 2.21 -16.72 16.80
CA LEU A 205 3.45 -17.47 16.69
C LEU A 205 4.65 -16.53 16.67
N PRO A 206 5.65 -16.71 17.55
CA PRO A 206 6.90 -15.98 17.43
C PRO A 206 7.71 -16.47 16.22
N VAL A 207 8.45 -15.55 15.59
CA VAL A 207 9.20 -15.84 14.34
C VAL A 207 10.18 -17.02 14.49
N GLN A 208 10.72 -17.25 15.67
CA GLN A 208 11.64 -18.36 15.97
C GLN A 208 10.99 -19.74 15.75
N GLN A 209 9.67 -19.83 15.89
CA GLN A 209 8.91 -21.07 15.76
C GLN A 209 8.28 -21.23 14.36
N LEU A 210 8.50 -20.25 13.47
CA LEU A 210 7.97 -20.31 12.13
C LEU A 210 8.50 -21.53 11.37
N GLU A 211 7.61 -22.24 10.70
CA GLU A 211 7.93 -23.34 9.78
C GLU A 211 7.56 -22.94 8.34
N LEU A 212 8.25 -23.52 7.37
CA LEU A 212 7.91 -23.32 5.97
C LEU A 212 6.59 -24.05 5.65
N PRO A 213 5.54 -23.34 5.20
CA PRO A 213 4.25 -23.98 4.93
C PRO A 213 4.31 -24.93 3.71
N SER A 214 5.14 -24.60 2.74
CA SER A 214 5.36 -25.39 1.53
C SER A 214 6.75 -25.13 0.94
N PRO A 215 7.30 -26.02 0.11
CA PRO A 215 8.49 -25.70 -0.68
C PRO A 215 8.26 -24.48 -1.59
N HIS A 216 9.24 -23.57 -1.65
CA HIS A 216 9.21 -22.42 -2.55
C HIS A 216 8.09 -21.39 -2.27
N CYS A 217 7.96 -20.93 -1.03
CA CYS A 217 7.08 -19.80 -0.70
C CYS A 217 7.77 -18.43 -0.87
N LEU A 218 6.97 -17.37 -0.97
CA LEU A 218 7.44 -16.00 -0.87
C LEU A 218 7.15 -15.46 0.53
N MET A 219 8.20 -14.96 1.20
CA MET A 219 8.04 -14.19 2.43
C MET A 219 8.19 -12.71 2.13
N VAL A 220 7.24 -11.89 2.60
CA VAL A 220 7.39 -10.44 2.68
C VAL A 220 6.98 -9.99 4.06
N THR A 221 7.84 -9.24 4.72
CA THR A 221 7.56 -8.83 6.11
C THR A 221 8.05 -7.43 6.42
N ASN A 222 7.32 -6.78 7.33
CA ASN A 222 7.61 -5.47 7.89
C ASN A 222 7.88 -5.62 9.41
N PRO A 223 9.08 -6.05 9.81
CA PRO A 223 9.42 -6.19 11.23
C PRO A 223 9.32 -4.85 11.95
N PRO A 224 9.19 -4.83 13.28
CA PRO A 224 9.26 -3.59 14.03
C PRO A 224 10.62 -2.89 13.83
N TYR A 225 10.57 -1.56 13.63
CA TYR A 225 11.71 -0.64 13.53
C TYR A 225 11.29 0.78 13.92
N GLY A 226 12.25 1.72 14.01
CA GLY A 226 12.00 3.11 14.34
C GLY A 226 12.06 3.40 15.83
N GLU A 227 11.86 4.67 16.19
CA GLU A 227 12.08 5.21 17.55
C GLU A 227 11.15 4.65 18.64
N ARG A 228 10.09 3.96 18.25
CA ARG A 228 9.07 3.44 19.17
C ARG A 228 9.45 2.13 19.85
N ILE A 229 10.52 1.47 19.41
CA ILE A 229 10.99 0.21 19.98
C ILE A 229 12.49 0.37 20.28
N THR A 230 12.78 0.93 21.44
CA THR A 230 14.11 0.91 22.05
C THR A 230 14.31 -0.43 22.74
N SER A 231 14.43 -1.51 22.02
CA SER A 231 14.63 -2.81 22.60
C SER A 231 16.04 -3.31 22.29
N PRO A 232 16.84 -3.70 23.31
CA PRO A 232 18.03 -4.51 23.07
C PRO A 232 17.71 -5.80 22.30
N ASP A 233 16.43 -6.21 22.27
CA ASP A 233 15.94 -7.38 21.56
C ASP A 233 15.68 -7.14 20.06
N LEU A 234 15.74 -5.90 19.54
CA LEU A 234 15.51 -5.64 18.12
C LEU A 234 16.56 -6.33 17.25
N PHE A 235 17.84 -6.23 17.59
CA PHE A 235 18.90 -6.97 16.91
C PHE A 235 18.73 -8.48 17.04
N GLY A 236 18.28 -8.95 18.23
CA GLY A 236 17.96 -10.36 18.47
C GLY A 236 16.83 -10.86 17.56
N LEU A 237 15.80 -10.05 17.34
CA LEU A 237 14.69 -10.36 16.45
C LEU A 237 15.15 -10.57 14.98
N TYR A 238 15.95 -9.63 14.45
CA TYR A 238 16.46 -9.76 13.07
C TYR A 238 17.46 -10.91 12.94
N ALA A 239 18.28 -11.20 13.95
CA ALA A 239 19.15 -12.37 13.97
C ALA A 239 18.35 -13.68 14.03
N ALA A 240 17.25 -13.71 14.78
CA ALA A 240 16.33 -14.86 14.81
C ALA A 240 15.66 -15.07 13.45
N LEU A 241 15.15 -13.99 12.81
CA LEU A 241 14.62 -14.05 11.46
C LEU A 241 15.65 -14.64 10.48
N GLY A 242 16.88 -14.14 10.51
CA GLY A 242 17.97 -14.66 9.68
C GLY A 242 18.28 -16.13 9.93
N THR A 243 18.18 -16.59 11.18
CA THR A 243 18.37 -18.00 11.54
C THR A 243 17.26 -18.88 10.98
N VAL A 244 16.01 -18.43 11.08
CA VAL A 244 14.83 -19.13 10.51
C VAL A 244 14.96 -19.23 8.99
N LEU A 245 15.28 -18.11 8.32
CA LEU A 245 15.48 -18.09 6.88
C LEU A 245 16.54 -19.11 6.43
N LYS A 246 17.71 -19.11 7.07
CA LYS A 246 18.81 -20.02 6.72
C LYS A 246 18.48 -21.49 6.94
N ARG A 247 17.73 -21.82 7.99
CA ARG A 247 17.50 -23.21 8.40
C ARG A 247 16.24 -23.82 7.80
N LYS A 248 15.23 -23.01 7.50
CA LYS A 248 13.88 -23.51 7.19
C LYS A 248 13.36 -23.05 5.82
N PHE A 249 13.93 -22.00 5.21
CA PHE A 249 13.40 -21.38 4.00
C PHE A 249 14.28 -21.64 2.75
N ALA A 250 15.04 -22.74 2.73
CA ALA A 250 15.83 -23.10 1.56
C ALA A 250 14.92 -23.28 0.32
N GLY A 251 15.34 -22.70 -0.83
CA GLY A 251 14.55 -22.68 -2.06
C GLY A 251 13.49 -21.59 -2.15
N SER A 252 13.32 -20.78 -1.10
CA SER A 252 12.35 -19.68 -1.02
C SER A 252 13.03 -18.31 -1.17
N SER A 253 12.22 -17.26 -1.34
CA SER A 253 12.67 -15.86 -1.35
C SER A 253 12.03 -15.11 -0.20
N ALA A 254 12.81 -14.25 0.45
CA ALA A 254 12.33 -13.39 1.53
C ALA A 254 12.65 -11.93 1.24
N TRP A 255 11.69 -11.06 1.53
CA TRP A 255 11.82 -9.62 1.42
C TRP A 255 11.52 -8.96 2.77
N VAL A 256 12.41 -8.10 3.21
CA VAL A 256 12.32 -7.44 4.52
C VAL A 256 12.50 -5.95 4.34
N ILE A 257 11.58 -5.14 4.87
CA ILE A 257 11.71 -3.69 4.93
C ILE A 257 12.18 -3.24 6.31
N SER A 258 13.08 -2.27 6.38
CA SER A 258 13.51 -1.63 7.63
C SER A 258 14.05 -0.23 7.37
N SER A 259 13.84 0.69 8.32
CA SER A 259 14.52 1.99 8.33
C SER A 259 15.92 1.94 8.97
N HIS A 260 16.30 0.82 9.58
CA HIS A 260 17.60 0.60 10.21
C HIS A 260 18.44 -0.42 9.45
N GLU A 261 19.44 0.04 8.70
CA GLU A 261 20.35 -0.86 7.96
C GLU A 261 21.11 -1.81 8.92
N GLU A 262 21.46 -1.34 10.12
CA GLU A 262 22.10 -2.15 11.16
C GLU A 262 21.25 -3.37 11.58
N CYS A 263 19.92 -3.24 11.57
CA CYS A 263 19.01 -4.37 11.81
C CYS A 263 19.04 -5.36 10.65
N LEU A 264 19.02 -4.89 9.42
CA LEU A 264 19.10 -5.74 8.23
C LEU A 264 20.42 -6.54 8.19
N ASP A 265 21.53 -5.95 8.65
CA ASP A 265 22.82 -6.63 8.77
C ASP A 265 22.78 -7.79 9.77
N LYS A 266 21.94 -7.73 10.82
CA LYS A 266 21.77 -8.81 11.82
C LYS A 266 21.10 -10.06 11.24
N ILE A 267 20.37 -9.95 10.11
CA ILE A 267 19.87 -11.14 9.39
C ILE A 267 21.03 -12.06 8.99
N GLY A 268 22.22 -11.50 8.77
CA GLY A 268 23.44 -12.25 8.49
C GLY A 268 23.36 -13.04 7.17
N LEU A 269 22.52 -12.58 6.23
CA LEU A 269 22.48 -12.97 4.84
C LEU A 269 22.83 -11.76 3.98
N LYS A 270 23.48 -11.98 2.86
CA LYS A 270 23.74 -10.90 1.90
C LYS A 270 22.53 -10.70 1.02
N PRO A 271 21.90 -9.51 1.00
CA PRO A 271 20.78 -9.25 0.14
C PRO A 271 21.20 -9.33 -1.34
N SER A 272 20.31 -9.86 -2.19
CA SER A 272 20.47 -9.90 -3.64
C SER A 272 20.02 -8.58 -4.29
N HIS A 273 19.01 -7.92 -3.70
CA HIS A 273 18.54 -6.58 -4.10
C HIS A 273 18.30 -5.71 -2.88
N LYS A 274 18.52 -4.40 -3.04
CA LYS A 274 18.19 -3.35 -2.06
C LYS A 274 17.44 -2.26 -2.80
N ILE A 275 16.24 -1.92 -2.36
CA ILE A 275 15.39 -0.89 -2.96
C ILE A 275 15.11 0.16 -1.88
N PRO A 276 15.47 1.43 -2.09
CA PRO A 276 15.09 2.49 -1.18
C PRO A 276 13.59 2.79 -1.32
N LEU A 277 12.89 2.87 -0.20
CA LEU A 277 11.45 3.17 -0.12
C LEU A 277 11.19 4.19 0.98
N LEU A 278 10.08 4.90 0.87
CA LEU A 278 9.56 5.76 1.92
C LEU A 278 8.37 5.10 2.60
N ASN A 279 8.44 4.87 3.90
CA ASN A 279 7.30 4.51 4.72
C ASN A 279 6.85 5.72 5.55
N SER A 280 5.84 6.44 5.06
CA SER A 280 5.51 7.79 5.52
C SER A 280 6.72 8.73 5.32
N SER A 281 7.28 9.29 6.40
CA SER A 281 8.48 10.12 6.38
C SER A 281 9.79 9.36 6.62
N LEU A 282 9.73 8.04 6.87
CA LEU A 282 10.91 7.25 7.17
C LEU A 282 11.54 6.71 5.89
N GLU A 283 12.81 6.98 5.70
CA GLU A 283 13.62 6.32 4.68
C GLU A 283 13.88 4.87 5.09
N CYS A 284 13.52 3.93 4.22
CA CYS A 284 13.63 2.51 4.47
C CYS A 284 14.42 1.83 3.33
N LEU A 285 15.03 0.69 3.66
CA LEU A 285 15.56 -0.25 2.69
C LEU A 285 14.67 -1.49 2.64
N TYR A 286 14.25 -1.86 1.45
CA TYR A 286 13.53 -3.09 1.15
C TYR A 286 14.48 -4.07 0.51
N CYS A 287 14.85 -5.12 1.25
CA CYS A 287 15.93 -6.04 0.91
C CYS A 287 15.41 -7.42 0.54
N GLN A 288 15.88 -7.95 -0.60
CA GLN A 288 15.64 -9.33 -1.00
C GLN A 288 16.74 -10.26 -0.51
N TYR A 289 16.33 -11.41 0.01
CA TYR A 289 17.19 -12.53 0.37
C TYR A 289 16.75 -13.78 -0.40
N GLU A 290 17.59 -14.25 -1.33
CA GLU A 290 17.42 -15.56 -1.97
C GLU A 290 18.04 -16.61 -1.06
N ILE A 291 17.24 -17.57 -0.59
CA ILE A 291 17.67 -18.63 0.30
C ILE A 291 17.88 -19.90 -0.52
N PHE A 292 19.11 -20.39 -0.54
CA PHE A 292 19.51 -21.57 -1.30
C PHE A 292 20.21 -22.59 -0.40
N GLU A 293 20.22 -23.84 -0.81
CA GLU A 293 21.00 -24.88 -0.15
C GLU A 293 22.48 -24.80 -0.58
N GLY A 294 23.41 -25.00 0.36
CA GLY A 294 24.83 -25.06 0.08
C GLY A 294 25.54 -23.70 0.03
N LYS A 295 26.66 -23.63 -0.70
CA LYS A 295 27.50 -22.42 -0.79
C LYS A 295 26.98 -21.47 -1.87
N ARG A 296 26.99 -20.18 -1.59
CA ARG A 296 26.55 -19.12 -2.51
C ARG A 296 27.23 -19.15 -3.87
N ASN A 297 28.52 -19.51 -3.90
CA ASN A 297 29.29 -19.55 -5.14
C ASN A 297 28.76 -20.63 -6.11
N ASP A 298 28.35 -21.78 -5.58
CA ASP A 298 27.80 -22.89 -6.35
C ASP A 298 26.44 -22.51 -6.93
N TYR A 299 25.58 -21.89 -6.11
CA TYR A 299 24.27 -21.38 -6.54
C TYR A 299 24.39 -20.31 -7.64
N VAL A 300 25.30 -19.33 -7.48
CA VAL A 300 25.52 -18.29 -8.49
C VAL A 300 26.05 -18.88 -9.81
N ALA A 301 26.89 -19.91 -9.73
CA ALA A 301 27.41 -20.61 -10.92
C ALA A 301 26.29 -21.35 -11.66
N GLU A 302 25.40 -22.04 -10.95
CA GLU A 302 24.23 -22.72 -11.53
C GLU A 302 23.24 -21.75 -12.15
N LYS A 303 22.93 -20.63 -11.45
CA LYS A 303 22.04 -19.60 -11.96
C LYS A 303 22.56 -18.99 -13.27
N LYS A 304 23.85 -18.71 -13.36
CA LYS A 304 24.50 -18.24 -14.60
C LYS A 304 24.45 -19.25 -15.77
N LYS A 305 24.44 -20.54 -15.48
CA LYS A 305 24.26 -21.57 -16.51
C LYS A 305 22.85 -21.63 -17.06
N ARG A 306 21.83 -21.46 -16.19
CA ARG A 306 20.40 -21.48 -16.61
C ARG A 306 20.01 -20.28 -17.50
N TYR A 307 20.67 -19.14 -17.37
CA TYR A 307 20.40 -17.94 -18.18
C TYR A 307 21.24 -17.89 -19.49
N ARG A 308 22.10 -18.88 -19.72
CA ARG A 308 22.90 -18.99 -20.96
C ARG A 308 22.36 -20.01 -21.96
N ASN A 309 21.39 -20.79 -21.56
CA ASN A 309 20.57 -21.69 -22.37
C ASN A 309 19.16 -21.10 -22.60
#